data_98eaf3c67063fd95e247205ed9345be3
#
_entry.id   98eaf3c67063fd95e247205ed9345be3
#
_cell.length_a   1.000
_cell.length_b   1.000
_cell.length_c   1.000
_cell.angle_alpha   90.00
_cell.angle_beta   90.00
_cell.angle_gamma   90.00
#
_symmetry.space_group_name_H-M   'P 1'
#
loop_
_entity.id
_entity.type
_entity.pdbx_description
1 polymer ?
#
loop_
_entity_poly.entity_id
_entity_poly.type
_entity_poly.pdbx_seq_one_letter_code
_entity_poly.pdbx_strand_id
1 'polypeptide(L)'
;YELVDKWIISRLNETAKDVEDCLEKFELDNAAKAVYEFLRGDFCDWYVEIAKIRLYNDDEDKKISKLTAQYMLWTILEQGLRLLHPFMPFITEEIWQKIKVDGDTIMLQQYPVADDSLIDVKIEKSFEYIKEVVSSLRNIRAEKGISPAKPAKVVVSTSNSEELETLEKNELFIKKLANLEELTCGTDLEAPSQSSLRVAGNSSVYMILTGLLNNEAEIKKINEQLAKL
;
A
#
# COMPACT_ATOMS: atom_id res chain seq x y z
N TYR A 1 14.07 -2.76 10.24
CA TYR A 1 13.13 -2.41 9.15
C TYR A 1 12.14 -3.54 8.95
N GLU A 2 10.86 -3.21 8.85
CA GLU A 2 9.78 -4.13 8.48
C GLU A 2 9.74 -4.30 6.95
N LEU A 3 8.94 -5.26 6.44
CA LEU A 3 8.81 -5.49 5.00
C LEU A 3 8.45 -4.20 4.25
N VAL A 4 7.50 -3.43 4.78
CA VAL A 4 7.03 -2.18 4.18
C VAL A 4 8.12 -1.10 4.11
N ASP A 5 9.04 -1.05 5.09
CA ASP A 5 10.15 -0.09 5.08
C ASP A 5 11.15 -0.44 3.98
N LYS A 6 11.48 -1.72 3.86
CA LYS A 6 12.37 -2.22 2.81
C LYS A 6 11.77 -2.03 1.42
N TRP A 7 10.45 -2.28 1.30
CA TRP A 7 9.72 -2.06 0.06
C TRP A 7 9.77 -0.61 -0.38
N ILE A 8 9.47 0.36 0.49
CA ILE A 8 9.43 1.77 0.07
C ILE A 8 10.84 2.30 -0.23
N ILE A 9 11.89 1.78 0.43
CA ILE A 9 13.29 2.09 0.09
C ILE A 9 13.61 1.56 -1.32
N SER A 10 13.25 0.31 -1.63
CA SER A 10 13.46 -0.30 -2.94
C SER A 10 12.76 0.52 -4.03
N ARG A 11 11.47 0.84 -3.82
CA ARG A 11 10.67 1.66 -4.75
C ARG A 11 11.25 3.06 -4.98
N LEU A 12 11.77 3.72 -3.93
CA LEU A 12 12.44 5.02 -4.07
C LEU A 12 13.68 4.91 -4.96
N ASN A 13 14.52 3.90 -4.75
CA ASN A 13 15.75 3.71 -5.53
C ASN A 13 15.44 3.31 -6.98
N GLU A 14 14.45 2.44 -7.21
CA GLU A 14 13.98 2.13 -8.56
C GLU A 14 13.44 3.38 -9.27
N THR A 15 12.64 4.19 -8.58
CA THR A 15 12.13 5.46 -9.14
C THR A 15 13.26 6.43 -9.45
N ALA A 16 14.27 6.56 -8.59
CA ALA A 16 15.43 7.43 -8.85
C ALA A 16 16.19 6.98 -10.09
N LYS A 17 16.37 5.68 -10.29
CA LYS A 17 17.01 5.08 -11.47
C LYS A 17 16.19 5.35 -12.75
N ASP A 18 14.88 5.10 -12.70
CA ASP A 18 13.99 5.36 -13.83
C ASP A 18 13.99 6.84 -14.23
N VAL A 19 14.03 7.74 -13.24
CA VAL A 19 14.11 9.19 -13.48
C VAL A 19 15.44 9.55 -14.14
N GLU A 20 16.57 9.02 -13.65
CA GLU A 20 17.88 9.24 -14.24
C GLU A 20 17.90 8.78 -15.70
N ASP A 21 17.45 7.55 -15.98
CA ASP A 21 17.36 6.97 -17.32
C ASP A 21 16.48 7.80 -18.26
N CYS A 22 15.34 8.30 -17.77
CA CYS A 22 14.45 9.17 -18.54
C CYS A 22 15.08 10.53 -18.83
N LEU A 23 15.77 11.14 -17.86
CA LEU A 23 16.43 12.43 -18.05
C LEU A 23 17.58 12.35 -19.06
N GLU A 24 18.38 11.26 -19.03
CA GLU A 24 19.43 11.01 -20.03
C GLU A 24 18.89 10.88 -21.46
N LYS A 25 17.66 10.35 -21.61
CA LYS A 25 16.96 10.22 -22.89
C LYS A 25 16.14 11.46 -23.28
N PHE A 26 16.14 12.51 -22.44
CA PHE A 26 15.29 13.70 -22.61
C PHE A 26 13.77 13.41 -22.57
N GLU A 27 13.36 12.35 -21.90
CA GLU A 27 11.96 11.94 -21.69
C GLU A 27 11.39 12.57 -20.41
N LEU A 28 11.25 13.91 -20.41
CA LEU A 28 10.90 14.67 -19.20
C LEU A 28 9.50 14.35 -18.67
N ASP A 29 8.57 14.00 -19.54
CA ASP A 29 7.21 13.60 -19.19
C ASP A 29 7.18 12.26 -18.45
N ASN A 30 7.96 11.27 -18.91
CA ASN A 30 8.11 9.97 -18.26
C ASN A 30 8.80 10.13 -16.90
N ALA A 31 9.85 10.95 -16.81
CA ALA A 31 10.51 11.24 -15.55
C ALA A 31 9.55 11.84 -14.51
N ALA A 32 8.81 12.88 -14.91
CA ALA A 32 7.82 13.53 -14.04
C ALA A 32 6.71 12.56 -13.59
N LYS A 33 6.25 11.70 -14.51
CA LYS A 33 5.24 10.68 -14.24
C LYS A 33 5.73 9.64 -13.23
N ALA A 34 6.96 9.14 -13.39
CA ALA A 34 7.56 8.17 -12.47
C ALA A 34 7.59 8.69 -11.03
N VAL A 35 8.07 9.93 -10.83
CA VAL A 35 8.08 10.57 -9.50
C VAL A 35 6.67 10.75 -8.94
N TYR A 36 5.72 11.18 -9.77
CA TYR A 36 4.34 11.38 -9.35
C TYR A 36 3.66 10.08 -8.93
N GLU A 37 3.84 9.01 -9.70
CA GLU A 37 3.29 7.68 -9.40
C GLU A 37 3.87 7.13 -8.10
N PHE A 38 5.17 7.27 -7.89
CA PHE A 38 5.82 6.90 -6.63
C PHE A 38 5.25 7.68 -5.43
N LEU A 39 5.25 9.01 -5.50
CA LEU A 39 4.81 9.85 -4.37
C LEU A 39 3.34 9.68 -4.06
N ARG A 40 2.47 9.63 -5.09
CA ARG A 40 1.04 9.47 -4.88
C ARG A 40 0.68 8.02 -4.55
N GLY A 41 1.09 7.08 -5.40
CA GLY A 41 0.70 5.68 -5.31
C GLY A 41 1.42 4.96 -4.17
N ASP A 42 2.74 4.82 -4.27
CA ASP A 42 3.48 4.00 -3.32
C ASP A 42 3.61 4.68 -1.95
N PHE A 43 3.99 5.96 -1.93
CA PHE A 43 4.21 6.66 -0.67
C PHE A 43 2.90 7.08 0.01
N CYS A 44 2.04 7.89 -0.64
CA CYS A 44 0.84 8.42 0.03
C CYS A 44 -0.25 7.37 0.22
N ASP A 45 -0.59 6.61 -0.83
CA ASP A 45 -1.73 5.69 -0.77
C ASP A 45 -1.43 4.41 0.03
N TRP A 46 -0.16 4.01 0.14
CA TRP A 46 0.22 2.78 0.84
C TRP A 46 1.12 3.02 2.04
N TYR A 47 2.33 3.58 1.83
CA TYR A 47 3.30 3.66 2.92
C TYR A 47 2.79 4.51 4.09
N VAL A 48 2.25 5.70 3.82
CA VAL A 48 1.70 6.60 4.85
C VAL A 48 0.56 5.92 5.62
N GLU A 49 -0.34 5.21 4.94
CA GLU A 49 -1.46 4.53 5.59
C GLU A 49 -0.99 3.40 6.53
N ILE A 50 0.05 2.66 6.14
CA ILE A 50 0.65 1.64 6.99
C ILE A 50 1.43 2.27 8.15
N ALA A 51 2.17 3.34 7.89
CA ALA A 51 2.93 4.05 8.92
C ALA A 51 2.01 4.59 10.03
N LYS A 52 0.78 5.03 9.71
CA LYS A 52 -0.21 5.44 10.73
C LYS A 52 -0.48 4.35 11.75
N ILE A 53 -0.52 3.07 11.35
CA ILE A 53 -0.74 1.94 12.27
C ILE A 53 0.35 1.88 13.33
N ARG A 54 1.60 2.20 12.95
CA ARG A 54 2.77 2.23 13.82
C ARG A 54 2.82 3.50 14.66
N LEU A 55 2.47 4.65 14.06
CA LEU A 55 2.53 5.96 14.72
C LEU A 55 1.52 6.11 15.85
N TYR A 56 0.30 5.56 15.66
CA TYR A 56 -0.78 5.62 16.64
C TYR A 56 -0.78 4.45 17.62
N ASN A 57 0.27 3.61 17.60
CA ASN A 57 0.45 2.57 18.57
C ASN A 57 1.28 3.11 19.76
N ASP A 58 0.70 3.07 20.95
CA ASP A 58 1.34 3.57 22.19
C ASP A 58 1.96 2.46 23.04
N ASP A 59 2.05 1.23 22.53
CA ASP A 59 2.72 0.13 23.22
C ASP A 59 4.23 0.41 23.34
N GLU A 60 4.76 0.39 24.55
CA GLU A 60 6.20 0.62 24.83
C GLU A 60 7.12 -0.32 24.03
N ASP A 61 6.71 -1.58 23.84
CA ASP A 61 7.47 -2.58 23.09
C ASP A 61 7.57 -2.22 21.58
N LYS A 62 6.72 -1.33 21.07
CA LYS A 62 6.69 -0.89 19.67
C LYS A 62 7.32 0.48 19.43
N LYS A 63 7.94 1.06 20.44
CA LYS A 63 8.59 2.37 20.34
C LYS A 63 9.63 2.46 19.22
N ILE A 64 10.45 1.41 19.05
CA ILE A 64 11.44 1.34 17.96
C ILE A 64 10.76 1.33 16.60
N SER A 65 9.68 0.55 16.43
CA SER A 65 8.90 0.53 15.19
C SER A 65 8.30 1.91 14.87
N LYS A 66 7.76 2.60 15.88
CA LYS A 66 7.23 3.97 15.76
C LYS A 66 8.31 4.96 15.32
N LEU A 67 9.48 4.96 15.95
CA LEU A 67 10.60 5.83 15.59
C LEU A 67 11.13 5.52 14.18
N THR A 68 11.21 4.24 13.82
CA THR A 68 11.58 3.82 12.46
C THR A 68 10.58 4.35 11.43
N ALA A 69 9.28 4.25 11.69
CA ALA A 69 8.25 4.78 10.79
C ALA A 69 8.37 6.31 10.63
N GLN A 70 8.62 7.04 11.72
CA GLN A 70 8.84 8.51 11.66
C GLN A 70 10.06 8.87 10.82
N TYR A 71 11.19 8.20 11.05
CA TYR A 71 12.41 8.41 10.30
C TYR A 71 12.20 8.09 8.80
N MET A 72 11.57 6.98 8.50
CA MET A 72 11.29 6.58 7.14
C MET A 72 10.35 7.53 6.41
N LEU A 73 9.27 7.97 7.06
CA LEU A 73 8.36 8.96 6.48
C LEU A 73 9.10 10.24 6.09
N TRP A 74 9.97 10.72 6.99
CA TRP A 74 10.78 11.90 6.73
C TRP A 74 11.77 11.67 5.58
N THR A 75 12.53 10.57 5.63
CA THR A 75 13.58 10.26 4.63
C THR A 75 12.99 10.11 3.23
N ILE A 76 11.89 9.34 3.10
CA ILE A 76 11.27 9.08 1.81
C ILE A 76 10.63 10.34 1.25
N LEU A 77 9.94 11.14 2.09
CA LEU A 77 9.37 12.41 1.67
C LEU A 77 10.44 13.39 1.21
N GLU A 78 11.52 13.54 1.99
CA GLU A 78 12.60 14.47 1.70
C GLU A 78 13.29 14.16 0.37
N GLN A 79 13.61 12.89 0.12
CA GLN A 79 14.21 12.47 -1.15
C GLN A 79 13.21 12.54 -2.31
N GLY A 80 11.96 12.17 -2.09
CA GLY A 80 10.90 12.31 -3.08
C GLY A 80 10.66 13.76 -3.51
N LEU A 81 10.74 14.71 -2.57
CA LEU A 81 10.67 16.13 -2.89
C LEU A 81 11.85 16.59 -3.76
N ARG A 82 13.06 16.09 -3.50
CA ARG A 82 14.23 16.40 -4.35
C ARG A 82 14.10 15.81 -5.75
N LEU A 83 13.56 14.59 -5.89
CA LEU A 83 13.25 14.01 -7.20
C LEU A 83 12.20 14.82 -7.96
N LEU A 84 11.19 15.34 -7.26
CA LEU A 84 10.09 16.11 -7.84
C LEU A 84 10.48 17.57 -8.16
N HIS A 85 11.48 18.13 -7.49
CA HIS A 85 11.80 19.54 -7.54
C HIS A 85 12.02 20.11 -8.96
N PRO A 86 12.72 19.45 -9.89
CA PRO A 86 12.88 19.96 -11.26
C PRO A 86 11.57 20.18 -12.00
N PHE A 87 10.51 19.45 -11.65
CA PHE A 87 9.21 19.51 -12.30
C PHE A 87 8.22 20.44 -11.59
N MET A 88 8.33 20.54 -10.26
CA MET A 88 7.40 21.33 -9.42
C MET A 88 8.17 22.16 -8.36
N PRO A 89 8.97 23.14 -8.77
CA PRO A 89 9.95 23.80 -7.87
C PRO A 89 9.30 24.55 -6.71
N PHE A 90 8.17 25.20 -6.91
CA PHE A 90 7.57 26.05 -5.87
C PHE A 90 6.99 25.25 -4.73
N ILE A 91 6.18 24.23 -5.02
CA ILE A 91 5.52 23.43 -3.98
C ILE A 91 6.53 22.56 -3.23
N THR A 92 7.53 22.01 -3.92
CA THR A 92 8.55 21.19 -3.29
C THR A 92 9.45 22.01 -2.37
N GLU A 93 9.82 23.24 -2.76
CA GLU A 93 10.54 24.17 -1.87
C GLU A 93 9.72 24.48 -0.62
N GLU A 94 8.44 24.85 -0.78
CA GLU A 94 7.57 25.23 0.34
C GLU A 94 7.41 24.09 1.35
N ILE A 95 7.26 22.84 0.88
CA ILE A 95 7.15 21.68 1.76
C ILE A 95 8.51 21.37 2.40
N TRP A 96 9.59 21.38 1.61
CA TRP A 96 10.93 21.06 2.07
C TRP A 96 11.40 22.01 3.17
N GLN A 97 11.12 23.30 3.06
CA GLN A 97 11.44 24.30 4.09
C GLN A 97 10.83 23.99 5.46
N LYS A 98 9.71 23.24 5.50
CA LYS A 98 9.05 22.83 6.75
C LYS A 98 9.62 21.56 7.38
N ILE A 99 10.31 20.73 6.59
CA ILE A 99 10.84 19.45 7.04
C ILE A 99 12.36 19.36 7.01
N LYS A 100 13.06 20.33 6.41
CA LYS A 100 14.52 20.34 6.31
C LYS A 100 15.20 20.30 7.68
N VAL A 101 16.32 19.61 7.74
CA VAL A 101 17.22 19.64 8.91
C VAL A 101 18.27 20.73 8.72
N ASP A 102 18.79 20.88 7.50
CA ASP A 102 19.86 21.83 7.18
C ASP A 102 19.74 22.32 5.72
N GLY A 103 20.43 23.40 5.40
CA GLY A 103 20.46 23.99 4.05
C GLY A 103 19.46 25.14 3.86
N ASP A 104 19.77 26.04 2.92
CA ASP A 104 18.98 27.24 2.64
C ASP A 104 17.80 26.96 1.70
N THR A 105 18.01 26.11 0.70
CA THR A 105 17.03 25.76 -0.33
C THR A 105 17.24 24.33 -0.83
N ILE A 106 16.15 23.67 -1.22
CA ILE A 106 16.19 22.34 -1.84
C ILE A 106 17.00 22.33 -3.16
N MET A 107 17.02 23.47 -3.87
CA MET A 107 17.79 23.61 -5.12
C MET A 107 19.28 23.31 -4.99
N LEU A 108 19.85 23.55 -3.80
CA LEU A 108 21.27 23.33 -3.54
C LEU A 108 21.55 21.94 -2.95
N GLN A 109 20.53 21.16 -2.72
CA GLN A 109 20.69 19.80 -2.22
C GLN A 109 21.13 18.86 -3.35
N GLN A 110 21.90 17.83 -2.97
CA GLN A 110 22.30 16.80 -3.94
C GLN A 110 21.07 16.08 -4.48
N TYR A 111 20.97 15.98 -5.82
CA TYR A 111 19.91 15.19 -6.45
C TYR A 111 20.02 13.71 -6.05
N PRO A 112 18.91 13.03 -5.72
CA PRO A 112 18.96 11.63 -5.32
C PRO A 112 19.53 10.74 -6.42
N VAL A 113 20.51 9.91 -6.05
CA VAL A 113 21.11 8.90 -6.92
C VAL A 113 20.68 7.54 -6.43
N ALA A 114 20.31 6.66 -7.35
CA ALA A 114 19.90 5.30 -7.01
C ALA A 114 21.05 4.49 -6.43
N ASP A 115 20.77 3.72 -5.38
CA ASP A 115 21.63 2.67 -4.87
C ASP A 115 21.03 1.31 -5.27
N ASP A 116 21.60 0.69 -6.29
CA ASP A 116 21.14 -0.61 -6.80
C ASP A 116 21.15 -1.71 -5.73
N SER A 117 21.97 -1.59 -4.69
CA SER A 117 22.02 -2.56 -3.59
C SER A 117 20.78 -2.53 -2.70
N LEU A 118 19.99 -1.46 -2.76
CA LEU A 118 18.74 -1.26 -2.03
C LEU A 118 17.51 -1.66 -2.84
N ILE A 119 17.66 -1.99 -4.12
CA ILE A 119 16.58 -2.49 -4.97
C ILE A 119 16.43 -3.99 -4.74
N ASP A 120 15.27 -4.41 -4.23
CA ASP A 120 14.97 -5.81 -3.91
C ASP A 120 13.65 -6.26 -4.54
N VAL A 121 13.76 -6.85 -5.72
CA VAL A 121 12.62 -7.37 -6.52
C VAL A 121 11.79 -8.40 -5.74
N LYS A 122 12.40 -9.17 -4.83
CA LYS A 122 11.66 -10.16 -4.04
C LYS A 122 10.75 -9.47 -3.01
N ILE A 123 11.26 -8.45 -2.36
CA ILE A 123 10.50 -7.62 -1.41
C ILE A 123 9.37 -6.89 -2.13
N GLU A 124 9.63 -6.35 -3.32
CA GLU A 124 8.61 -5.67 -4.13
C GLU A 124 7.48 -6.62 -4.52
N LYS A 125 7.79 -7.82 -4.99
CA LYS A 125 6.79 -8.85 -5.29
C LYS A 125 5.97 -9.25 -4.07
N SER A 126 6.60 -9.42 -2.92
CA SER A 126 5.91 -9.76 -1.69
C SER A 126 4.94 -8.66 -1.26
N PHE A 127 5.33 -7.40 -1.40
CA PHE A 127 4.46 -6.29 -1.06
C PHE A 127 3.36 -6.07 -2.10
N GLU A 128 3.65 -6.25 -3.40
CA GLU A 128 2.62 -6.20 -4.45
C GLU A 128 1.52 -7.24 -4.22
N TYR A 129 1.89 -8.45 -3.80
CA TYR A 129 0.92 -9.45 -3.40
C TYR A 129 0.02 -8.99 -2.25
N ILE A 130 0.57 -8.31 -1.22
CA ILE A 130 -0.24 -7.71 -0.14
C ILE A 130 -1.21 -6.68 -0.73
N LYS A 131 -0.75 -5.81 -1.64
CA LYS A 131 -1.60 -4.81 -2.32
C LYS A 131 -2.74 -5.48 -3.11
N GLU A 132 -2.46 -6.57 -3.81
CA GLU A 132 -3.48 -7.35 -4.53
C GLU A 132 -4.54 -7.93 -3.60
N VAL A 133 -4.14 -8.54 -2.47
CA VAL A 133 -5.06 -9.08 -1.47
C VAL A 133 -5.95 -7.98 -0.90
N VAL A 134 -5.38 -6.87 -0.44
CA VAL A 134 -6.13 -5.74 0.12
C VAL A 134 -7.07 -5.13 -0.91
N SER A 135 -6.60 -4.96 -2.16
CA SER A 135 -7.41 -4.43 -3.26
C SER A 135 -8.57 -5.36 -3.62
N SER A 136 -8.33 -6.67 -3.64
CA SER A 136 -9.37 -7.69 -3.85
C SER A 136 -10.47 -7.59 -2.80
N LEU A 137 -10.10 -7.41 -1.53
CA LEU A 137 -11.06 -7.24 -0.42
C LEU A 137 -11.85 -5.93 -0.54
N ARG A 138 -11.19 -4.84 -0.91
CA ARG A 138 -11.87 -3.55 -1.18
C ARG A 138 -12.85 -3.65 -2.35
N ASN A 139 -12.47 -4.36 -3.41
CA ASN A 139 -13.32 -4.60 -4.57
C ASN A 139 -14.56 -5.45 -4.20
N ILE A 140 -14.40 -6.52 -3.40
CA ILE A 140 -15.56 -7.29 -2.88
C ILE A 140 -16.52 -6.38 -2.12
N ARG A 141 -16.00 -5.51 -1.24
CA ARG A 141 -16.82 -4.56 -0.48
C ARG A 141 -17.60 -3.61 -1.40
N ALA A 142 -16.92 -3.04 -2.40
CA ALA A 142 -17.54 -2.11 -3.35
C ALA A 142 -18.65 -2.79 -4.16
N GLU A 143 -18.41 -3.99 -4.69
CA GLU A 143 -19.38 -4.75 -5.47
C GLU A 143 -20.62 -5.16 -4.67
N LYS A 144 -20.38 -5.54 -3.41
CA LYS A 144 -21.47 -5.98 -2.50
C LYS A 144 -22.11 -4.82 -1.72
N GLY A 145 -21.67 -3.59 -1.93
CA GLY A 145 -22.19 -2.43 -1.20
C GLY A 145 -21.93 -2.48 0.31
N ILE A 146 -20.85 -3.16 0.72
CA ILE A 146 -20.49 -3.30 2.14
C ILE A 146 -19.71 -2.06 2.58
N SER A 147 -20.19 -1.39 3.64
CA SER A 147 -19.50 -0.23 4.21
C SER A 147 -18.05 -0.58 4.61
N PRO A 148 -17.05 0.26 4.25
CA PRO A 148 -15.68 0.10 4.71
C PRO A 148 -15.53 0.09 6.24
N ALA A 149 -16.47 0.70 6.97
CA ALA A 149 -16.45 0.76 8.43
C ALA A 149 -16.89 -0.57 9.11
N LYS A 150 -17.54 -1.49 8.39
CA LYS A 150 -17.92 -2.79 8.96
C LYS A 150 -16.73 -3.74 8.94
N PRO A 151 -16.30 -4.29 10.09
CA PRO A 151 -15.25 -5.31 10.12
C PRO A 151 -15.74 -6.59 9.43
N ALA A 152 -14.85 -7.27 8.69
CA ALA A 152 -15.15 -8.49 7.95
C ALA A 152 -14.27 -9.65 8.40
N LYS A 153 -14.75 -10.88 8.21
CA LYS A 153 -13.95 -12.10 8.36
C LYS A 153 -13.52 -12.59 6.98
N VAL A 154 -12.25 -12.96 6.88
CA VAL A 154 -11.63 -13.35 5.61
C VAL A 154 -10.86 -14.64 5.77
N VAL A 155 -10.94 -15.50 4.76
CA VAL A 155 -10.14 -16.71 4.61
C VAL A 155 -9.33 -16.58 3.33
N VAL A 156 -8.01 -16.80 3.42
CA VAL A 156 -7.12 -16.83 2.25
C VAL A 156 -6.50 -18.21 2.16
N SER A 157 -6.77 -18.88 1.05
CA SER A 157 -6.21 -20.20 0.73
C SER A 157 -5.18 -20.05 -0.37
N THR A 158 -3.94 -20.48 -0.13
CA THR A 158 -2.86 -20.47 -1.12
C THR A 158 -2.02 -21.74 -1.03
N SER A 159 -1.59 -22.26 -2.17
CA SER A 159 -0.62 -23.35 -2.26
C SER A 159 0.83 -22.85 -2.29
N ASN A 160 1.03 -21.55 -2.39
CA ASN A 160 2.35 -20.93 -2.44
C ASN A 160 2.86 -20.60 -1.03
N SER A 161 3.93 -21.27 -0.60
CA SER A 161 4.51 -21.07 0.73
C SER A 161 5.07 -19.66 0.97
N GLU A 162 5.59 -18.98 -0.06
CA GLU A 162 6.10 -17.62 0.07
C GLU A 162 4.95 -16.61 0.26
N GLU A 163 3.84 -16.81 -0.44
CA GLU A 163 2.62 -16.01 -0.25
C GLU A 163 2.04 -16.22 1.16
N LEU A 164 1.97 -17.46 1.64
CA LEU A 164 1.48 -17.77 2.99
C LEU A 164 2.34 -17.09 4.05
N GLU A 165 3.66 -17.24 3.98
CA GLU A 165 4.59 -16.59 4.90
C GLU A 165 4.44 -15.06 4.87
N THR A 166 4.23 -14.50 3.69
CA THR A 166 4.01 -13.04 3.52
C THR A 166 2.73 -12.59 4.21
N LEU A 167 1.63 -13.34 4.09
CA LEU A 167 0.37 -13.05 4.75
C LEU A 167 0.50 -13.12 6.28
N GLU A 168 1.08 -14.20 6.79
CA GLU A 168 1.23 -14.41 8.23
C GLU A 168 2.09 -13.32 8.89
N LYS A 169 3.22 -12.96 8.28
CA LYS A 169 4.12 -11.92 8.80
C LYS A 169 3.51 -10.52 8.76
N ASN A 170 2.55 -10.27 7.87
CA ASN A 170 1.96 -8.96 7.66
C ASN A 170 0.46 -8.92 8.02
N GLU A 171 -0.05 -9.91 8.76
CA GLU A 171 -1.46 -10.03 9.14
C GLU A 171 -2.01 -8.72 9.73
N LEU A 172 -1.27 -8.08 10.63
CA LEU A 172 -1.69 -6.85 11.29
C LEU A 172 -1.99 -5.73 10.28
N PHE A 173 -1.10 -5.54 9.29
CA PHE A 173 -1.28 -4.50 8.27
C PHE A 173 -2.47 -4.82 7.37
N ILE A 174 -2.59 -6.06 6.91
CA ILE A 174 -3.70 -6.50 6.07
C ILE A 174 -5.04 -6.31 6.79
N LYS A 175 -5.13 -6.72 8.06
CA LYS A 175 -6.34 -6.53 8.89
C LYS A 175 -6.71 -5.08 9.04
N LYS A 176 -5.76 -4.19 9.28
CA LYS A 176 -6.02 -2.76 9.44
C LYS A 176 -6.39 -2.09 8.13
N LEU A 177 -5.66 -2.36 7.02
CA LEU A 177 -5.90 -1.75 5.71
C LEU A 177 -7.23 -2.16 5.06
N ALA A 178 -7.67 -3.40 5.31
CA ALA A 178 -8.93 -3.93 4.80
C ALA A 178 -10.07 -3.92 5.82
N ASN A 179 -9.84 -3.42 7.04
CA ASN A 179 -10.76 -3.42 8.17
C ASN A 179 -11.32 -4.83 8.45
N LEU A 180 -10.45 -5.77 8.81
CA LEU A 180 -10.82 -7.14 9.10
C LEU A 180 -10.89 -7.39 10.62
N GLU A 181 -11.94 -8.09 11.04
CA GLU A 181 -12.06 -8.66 12.38
C GLU A 181 -11.13 -9.87 12.51
N GLU A 182 -11.14 -10.74 11.50
CA GLU A 182 -10.41 -12.00 11.48
C GLU A 182 -9.82 -12.26 10.11
N LEU A 183 -8.58 -12.75 10.07
CA LEU A 183 -7.90 -13.21 8.86
C LEU A 183 -7.35 -14.61 9.14
N THR A 184 -7.83 -15.60 8.39
CA THR A 184 -7.34 -16.98 8.46
C THR A 184 -6.60 -17.29 7.16
N CYS A 185 -5.33 -17.63 7.27
CA CYS A 185 -4.50 -18.01 6.11
C CYS A 185 -4.09 -19.47 6.23
N GLY A 186 -3.97 -20.16 5.09
CA GLY A 186 -3.51 -21.54 5.07
C GLY A 186 -3.52 -22.17 3.67
N THR A 187 -3.08 -23.42 3.61
CA THR A 187 -3.12 -24.24 2.39
C THR A 187 -4.38 -25.08 2.35
N ASP A 188 -4.95 -25.23 1.15
CA ASP A 188 -6.10 -26.11 0.89
C ASP A 188 -7.31 -25.87 1.82
N LEU A 189 -7.52 -24.60 2.21
CA LEU A 189 -8.70 -24.24 3.01
C LEU A 189 -9.95 -24.30 2.14
N GLU A 190 -11.01 -24.91 2.69
CA GLU A 190 -12.30 -24.97 2.02
C GLU A 190 -12.97 -23.60 1.94
N ALA A 191 -13.71 -23.37 0.86
CA ALA A 191 -14.48 -22.16 0.69
C ALA A 191 -15.56 -22.03 1.78
N PRO A 192 -15.57 -20.95 2.58
CA PRO A 192 -16.60 -20.75 3.59
C PRO A 192 -17.98 -20.60 2.95
N SER A 193 -19.02 -21.11 3.62
CA SER A 193 -20.41 -20.88 3.22
C SER A 193 -20.72 -19.38 3.22
N GLN A 194 -21.53 -18.92 2.27
CA GLN A 194 -21.93 -17.50 2.13
C GLN A 194 -20.73 -16.55 2.06
N SER A 195 -19.75 -16.88 1.23
CA SER A 195 -18.58 -16.03 0.97
C SER A 195 -18.57 -15.49 -0.46
N SER A 196 -17.81 -14.41 -0.67
CA SER A 196 -17.46 -13.90 -2.00
C SER A 196 -16.00 -14.16 -2.27
N LEU A 197 -15.71 -14.72 -3.44
CA LEU A 197 -14.36 -15.09 -3.88
C LEU A 197 -13.76 -14.03 -4.79
N ARG A 198 -12.47 -13.74 -4.58
CA ARG A 198 -11.55 -13.10 -5.51
C ARG A 198 -10.23 -13.84 -5.53
N VAL A 199 -9.49 -13.66 -6.61
CA VAL A 199 -8.14 -14.21 -6.74
C VAL A 199 -7.13 -13.07 -6.59
N ALA A 200 -6.06 -13.32 -5.83
CA ALA A 200 -4.91 -12.44 -5.69
C ALA A 200 -3.64 -13.30 -5.74
N GLY A 201 -2.74 -13.02 -6.69
CA GLY A 201 -1.62 -13.91 -6.97
C GLY A 201 -2.10 -15.34 -7.26
N ASN A 202 -1.57 -16.32 -6.53
CA ASN A 202 -2.01 -17.72 -6.58
C ASN A 202 -3.02 -18.09 -5.49
N SER A 203 -3.57 -17.08 -4.81
CA SER A 203 -4.43 -17.28 -3.64
C SER A 203 -5.90 -17.03 -3.94
N SER A 204 -6.75 -17.85 -3.33
CA SER A 204 -8.19 -17.64 -3.27
C SER A 204 -8.55 -16.85 -2.01
N VAL A 205 -9.09 -15.65 -2.19
CA VAL A 205 -9.45 -14.73 -1.12
C VAL A 205 -10.97 -14.76 -0.93
N TYR A 206 -11.44 -15.27 0.21
CA TYR A 206 -12.85 -15.41 0.55
C TYR A 206 -13.23 -14.40 1.63
N MET A 207 -14.18 -13.50 1.32
CA MET A 207 -14.79 -12.64 2.33
C MET A 207 -16.13 -13.24 2.77
N ILE A 208 -16.30 -13.51 4.05
CA ILE A 208 -17.54 -14.06 4.62
C ILE A 208 -18.57 -12.92 4.68
N LEU A 209 -19.73 -13.14 4.04
CA LEU A 209 -20.77 -12.12 3.88
C LEU A 209 -21.81 -12.14 5.00
N THR A 210 -21.80 -13.17 5.84
CA THR A 210 -22.76 -13.32 6.95
C THR A 210 -22.67 -12.13 7.90
N GLY A 211 -23.82 -11.44 8.09
CA GLY A 211 -23.89 -10.24 8.94
C GLY A 211 -23.36 -8.94 8.31
N LEU A 212 -22.74 -9.01 7.13
CA LEU A 212 -22.25 -7.83 6.41
C LEU A 212 -23.29 -7.23 5.48
N LEU A 213 -24.13 -8.05 4.86
CA LEU A 213 -25.18 -7.63 3.93
C LEU A 213 -26.43 -7.20 4.68
N ASN A 214 -27.05 -6.12 4.23
CA ASN A 214 -28.41 -5.77 4.63
C ASN A 214 -29.38 -6.42 3.62
N ASN A 215 -29.85 -7.63 3.94
CA ASN A 215 -30.67 -8.44 3.04
C ASN A 215 -31.92 -7.70 2.53
N GLU A 216 -32.53 -6.83 3.36
CA GLU A 216 -33.70 -6.05 2.95
C GLU A 216 -33.38 -5.01 1.86
N ALA A 217 -32.23 -4.32 2.00
CA ALA A 217 -31.78 -3.35 0.99
C ALA A 217 -31.38 -4.02 -0.33
N GLU A 218 -30.80 -5.22 -0.25
CA GLU A 218 -30.37 -5.97 -1.44
C GLU A 218 -31.57 -6.57 -2.18
N ILE A 219 -32.54 -7.13 -1.46
CA ILE A 219 -33.82 -7.60 -2.03
C ILE A 219 -34.57 -6.44 -2.71
N LYS A 220 -34.61 -5.26 -2.09
CA LYS A 220 -35.24 -4.08 -2.68
C LYS A 220 -34.53 -3.67 -3.98
N LYS A 221 -33.21 -3.65 -4.01
CA LYS A 221 -32.42 -3.29 -5.20
C LYS A 221 -32.60 -4.29 -6.34
N ILE A 222 -32.65 -5.59 -6.04
CA ILE A 222 -32.92 -6.65 -7.03
C ILE A 222 -34.35 -6.52 -7.58
N ASN A 223 -35.34 -6.28 -6.72
CA ASN A 223 -36.71 -6.08 -7.15
C ASN A 223 -36.89 -4.83 -8.01
N GLU A 224 -36.20 -3.73 -7.71
CA GLU A 224 -36.18 -2.52 -8.54
C GLU A 224 -35.51 -2.74 -9.91
N GLN A 225 -34.49 -3.62 -9.98
CA GLN A 225 -33.86 -4.01 -11.25
C GLN A 225 -34.77 -4.92 -12.09
N LEU A 226 -35.45 -5.87 -11.47
CA LEU A 226 -36.42 -6.74 -12.14
C LEU A 226 -37.62 -5.97 -12.67
N ALA A 227 -38.05 -4.91 -11.99
CA ALA A 227 -39.18 -4.07 -12.44
C ALA A 227 -38.84 -3.15 -13.63
N LYS A 228 -37.53 -3.04 -13.99
CA LYS A 228 -37.04 -2.24 -15.14
C LYS A 228 -36.75 -3.10 -16.38
N LEU A 229 -36.85 -4.42 -16.27
CA LEU A 229 -36.81 -5.38 -17.36
C LEU A 229 -38.22 -5.68 -17.88
#